data_94488bb7a3628c268f5f93d975c32d9d
#
_entry.id   94488bb7a3628c268f5f93d975c32d9d
#
_cell.length_a   1.000
_cell.length_b   1.000
_cell.length_c   1.000
_cell.angle_alpha   90.00
_cell.angle_beta   90.00
_cell.angle_gamma   90.00
#
_symmetry.space_group_name_H-M   'P 1'
#
loop_
_entity.id
_entity.type
_entity.pdbx_description
1 polymer ?
#
loop_
_entity_poly.entity_id
_entity_poly.type
_entity_poly.pdbx_seq_one_letter_code
_entity_poly.pdbx_strand_id
1 'polypeptide(L)'
;MPIGAYSEKQIMPEEKLVIVPDGVSDEVASCITLKGITAEYLIHRAYPLKKGDKVLYHAAAGGLGQILCQWANSLGAEVIGTVGSKSKEEIAKKNGCHHVINYSEKDFVSEVEKIVGKNGIDVVYDGVGIKTFKGSIETLKIRGMMVAFGNASGYVDTIDVKKDINAKGLFFTRPSIAHYTVTREELVESAEKVFDALLTNKFKVE
;
A
#
# COMPACT_ATOMS: atom_id res chain seq x y z
N MET A 1 13.52 2.48 11.92
CA MET A 1 13.54 1.23 12.71
C MET A 1 14.93 0.90 13.12
N PRO A 2 15.16 0.46 14.36
CA PRO A 2 16.46 -0.02 14.79
C PRO A 2 16.86 -1.28 14.00
N ILE A 3 18.13 -1.36 13.65
CA ILE A 3 18.73 -2.55 13.01
C ILE A 3 18.99 -3.60 14.10
N GLY A 4 18.83 -4.89 13.80
CA GLY A 4 19.18 -5.97 14.73
C GLY A 4 18.02 -6.88 15.13
N ALA A 5 16.92 -6.90 14.37
CA ALA A 5 15.76 -7.76 14.65
C ALA A 5 16.04 -9.27 14.53
N TYR A 6 17.10 -9.67 13.83
CA TYR A 6 17.55 -11.07 13.76
C TYR A 6 18.51 -11.39 14.91
N SER A 7 17.99 -11.33 16.14
CA SER A 7 18.75 -11.61 17.37
C SER A 7 17.83 -12.17 18.43
N GLU A 8 18.36 -13.00 19.32
CA GLU A 8 17.61 -13.55 20.46
C GLU A 8 17.24 -12.46 21.49
N LYS A 9 18.04 -11.42 21.57
CA LYS A 9 17.85 -10.29 22.51
C LYS A 9 18.26 -9.00 21.86
N GLN A 10 17.48 -7.93 22.07
CA GLN A 10 17.79 -6.58 21.61
C GLN A 10 17.44 -5.56 22.68
N ILE A 11 18.35 -4.61 22.92
CA ILE A 11 18.06 -3.44 23.74
C ILE A 11 17.39 -2.42 22.83
N MET A 12 16.25 -1.92 23.28
CA MET A 12 15.45 -0.98 22.48
C MET A 12 14.82 0.07 23.38
N PRO A 13 14.75 1.35 22.97
CA PRO A 13 14.01 2.36 23.70
C PRO A 13 12.53 2.02 23.82
N GLU A 14 11.96 2.20 25.01
CA GLU A 14 10.57 1.86 25.28
C GLU A 14 9.57 2.57 24.36
N GLU A 15 9.87 3.82 23.99
CA GLU A 15 9.02 4.59 23.09
C GLU A 15 8.93 4.03 21.66
N LYS A 16 9.75 3.05 21.32
CA LYS A 16 9.72 2.33 20.02
C LYS A 16 9.00 0.99 20.09
N LEU A 17 8.49 0.63 21.25
CA LEU A 17 7.78 -0.63 21.48
C LEU A 17 6.28 -0.42 21.50
N VAL A 18 5.54 -1.40 20.98
CA VAL A 18 4.09 -1.49 21.10
C VAL A 18 3.72 -2.80 21.77
N ILE A 19 2.63 -2.79 22.50
CA ILE A 19 2.11 -3.99 23.16
C ILE A 19 1.35 -4.81 22.11
N VAL A 20 1.63 -6.11 22.06
CA VAL A 20 0.85 -7.06 21.25
C VAL A 20 -0.37 -7.46 22.08
N PRO A 21 -1.61 -7.24 21.61
CA PRO A 21 -2.80 -7.56 22.39
C PRO A 21 -3.06 -9.07 22.46
N ASP A 22 -3.86 -9.47 23.44
CA ASP A 22 -4.36 -10.83 23.53
C ASP A 22 -5.09 -11.23 22.23
N GLY A 23 -4.91 -12.49 21.82
CA GLY A 23 -5.49 -13.02 20.57
C GLY A 23 -4.63 -12.84 19.32
N VAL A 24 -3.47 -12.18 19.42
CA VAL A 24 -2.47 -12.08 18.35
C VAL A 24 -1.22 -12.84 18.77
N SER A 25 -0.83 -13.87 18.01
CA SER A 25 0.42 -14.61 18.31
C SER A 25 1.66 -13.81 17.94
N ASP A 26 2.79 -14.13 18.54
CA ASP A 26 4.08 -13.48 18.27
C ASP A 26 4.50 -13.61 16.80
N GLU A 27 4.23 -14.79 16.19
CA GLU A 27 4.51 -15.01 14.76
C GLU A 27 3.71 -14.04 13.88
N VAL A 28 2.41 -13.91 14.17
CA VAL A 28 1.54 -12.99 13.42
C VAL A 28 1.98 -11.56 13.65
N ALA A 29 2.23 -11.15 14.90
CA ALA A 29 2.68 -9.81 15.23
C ALA A 29 3.99 -9.45 14.51
N SER A 30 4.95 -10.39 14.44
CA SER A 30 6.22 -10.19 13.74
C SER A 30 6.03 -9.95 12.24
N CYS A 31 5.03 -10.58 11.63
CA CYS A 31 4.73 -10.45 10.20
C CYS A 31 3.98 -9.16 9.85
N ILE A 32 3.08 -8.70 10.74
CA ILE A 32 2.15 -7.62 10.40
C ILE A 32 2.58 -6.23 10.88
N THR A 33 3.37 -6.10 11.94
CA THR A 33 3.62 -4.79 12.58
C THR A 33 4.13 -3.76 11.57
N LEU A 34 5.22 -4.04 10.86
CA LEU A 34 5.76 -3.11 9.85
C LEU A 34 4.81 -2.91 8.68
N LYS A 35 4.32 -4.01 8.11
CA LYS A 35 3.49 -3.97 6.90
C LYS A 35 2.09 -3.42 7.20
N GLY A 36 1.53 -3.79 8.34
CA GLY A 36 0.23 -3.30 8.80
C GLY A 36 0.23 -1.80 9.08
N ILE A 37 1.23 -1.28 9.82
CA ILE A 37 1.38 0.16 10.05
C ILE A 37 1.56 0.89 8.70
N THR A 38 2.30 0.28 7.76
CA THR A 38 2.43 0.86 6.42
C THR A 38 1.10 0.89 5.70
N ALA A 39 0.32 -0.19 5.72
CA ALA A 39 -1.02 -0.21 5.14
C ALA A 39 -1.94 0.82 5.80
N GLU A 40 -1.93 0.89 7.15
CA GLU A 40 -2.74 1.82 7.92
C GLU A 40 -2.52 3.26 7.49
N TYR A 41 -1.26 3.74 7.52
CA TYR A 41 -1.06 5.14 7.17
C TYR A 41 -1.32 5.42 5.67
N LEU A 42 -1.08 4.47 4.79
CA LEU A 42 -1.36 4.65 3.37
C LEU A 42 -2.86 4.88 3.12
N ILE A 43 -3.72 4.01 3.68
CA ILE A 43 -5.16 4.01 3.38
C ILE A 43 -6.01 4.89 4.30
N HIS A 44 -5.49 5.33 5.45
CA HIS A 44 -6.24 6.18 6.38
C HIS A 44 -5.69 7.59 6.51
N ARG A 45 -4.38 7.80 6.27
CA ARG A 45 -3.74 9.10 6.53
C ARG A 45 -3.10 9.74 5.30
N ALA A 46 -2.39 8.98 4.45
CA ALA A 46 -1.81 9.52 3.22
C ALA A 46 -2.90 9.81 2.19
N TYR A 47 -3.80 8.87 1.98
CA TYR A 47 -5.04 9.06 1.22
C TYR A 47 -6.17 8.32 1.95
N PRO A 48 -7.01 9.02 2.70
CA PRO A 48 -8.13 8.40 3.40
C PRO A 48 -9.13 7.79 2.41
N LEU A 49 -9.05 6.46 2.26
CA LEU A 49 -9.91 5.72 1.34
C LEU A 49 -11.38 5.82 1.74
N LYS A 50 -12.23 5.96 0.74
CA LYS A 50 -13.68 5.98 0.87
C LYS A 50 -14.30 4.85 0.07
N LYS A 51 -15.49 4.45 0.47
CA LYS A 51 -16.30 3.51 -0.30
C LYS A 51 -16.50 4.02 -1.73
N GLY A 52 -16.19 3.17 -2.69
CA GLY A 52 -16.29 3.46 -4.11
C GLY A 52 -15.04 4.07 -4.75
N ASP A 53 -13.99 4.42 -3.97
CA ASP A 53 -12.72 4.84 -4.54
C ASP A 53 -12.09 3.70 -5.36
N LYS A 54 -11.51 4.05 -6.49
CA LYS A 54 -10.79 3.13 -7.38
C LYS A 54 -9.30 3.22 -7.11
N VAL A 55 -8.76 2.12 -6.64
CA VAL A 55 -7.36 2.01 -6.18
C VAL A 55 -6.56 1.19 -7.16
N LEU A 56 -5.43 1.72 -7.64
CA LEU A 56 -4.41 0.93 -8.31
C LEU A 56 -3.28 0.65 -7.30
N TYR A 57 -3.00 -0.64 -7.06
CA TYR A 57 -1.92 -1.06 -6.17
C TYR A 57 -0.89 -1.93 -6.90
N HIS A 58 0.36 -1.48 -6.94
CA HIS A 58 1.45 -2.24 -7.54
C HIS A 58 2.07 -3.26 -6.58
N ALA A 59 2.43 -4.44 -7.11
CA ALA A 59 2.95 -5.59 -6.36
C ALA A 59 1.93 -6.18 -5.35
N ALA A 60 0.69 -6.35 -5.79
CA ALA A 60 -0.45 -6.76 -4.96
C ALA A 60 -0.30 -8.12 -4.25
N ALA A 61 0.50 -9.04 -4.79
CA ALA A 61 0.81 -10.32 -4.14
C ALA A 61 1.96 -10.27 -3.13
N GLY A 62 2.60 -9.10 -2.95
CA GLY A 62 3.64 -8.90 -1.96
C GLY A 62 3.07 -8.85 -0.53
N GLY A 63 3.92 -9.01 0.49
CA GLY A 63 3.44 -9.08 1.87
C GLY A 63 2.66 -7.86 2.35
N LEU A 64 3.01 -6.65 1.93
CA LEU A 64 2.20 -5.45 2.18
C LEU A 64 0.92 -5.46 1.33
N GLY A 65 1.04 -5.84 0.04
CA GLY A 65 -0.10 -5.88 -0.88
C GLY A 65 -1.22 -6.79 -0.39
N GLN A 66 -0.88 -7.94 0.18
CA GLN A 66 -1.86 -8.87 0.73
C GLN A 66 -2.66 -8.25 1.90
N ILE A 67 -2.04 -7.46 2.76
CA ILE A 67 -2.71 -6.76 3.85
C ILE A 67 -3.53 -5.58 3.31
N LEU A 68 -2.90 -4.71 2.54
CA LEU A 68 -3.51 -3.47 2.07
C LEU A 68 -4.71 -3.72 1.16
N CYS A 69 -4.61 -4.67 0.22
CA CYS A 69 -5.72 -4.95 -0.71
C CYS A 69 -6.96 -5.50 0.01
N GLN A 70 -6.78 -6.41 0.99
CA GLN A 70 -7.89 -6.89 1.82
C GLN A 70 -8.52 -5.75 2.62
N TRP A 71 -7.69 -4.93 3.27
CA TRP A 71 -8.17 -3.84 4.12
C TRP A 71 -8.87 -2.76 3.29
N ALA A 72 -8.30 -2.35 2.15
CA ALA A 72 -8.94 -1.42 1.22
C ALA A 72 -10.28 -1.95 0.70
N ASN A 73 -10.36 -3.24 0.34
CA ASN A 73 -11.62 -3.90 -0.03
C ASN A 73 -12.64 -3.85 1.11
N SER A 74 -12.22 -4.10 2.35
CA SER A 74 -13.12 -4.03 3.53
C SER A 74 -13.67 -2.62 3.78
N LEU A 75 -12.99 -1.58 3.31
CA LEU A 75 -13.47 -0.19 3.31
C LEU A 75 -14.44 0.12 2.15
N GLY A 76 -14.63 -0.84 1.24
CA GLY A 76 -15.50 -0.70 0.08
C GLY A 76 -14.84 -0.01 -1.12
N ALA A 77 -13.52 0.08 -1.18
CA ALA A 77 -12.79 0.53 -2.35
C ALA A 77 -12.74 -0.57 -3.43
N GLU A 78 -12.75 -0.19 -4.70
CA GLU A 78 -12.50 -1.09 -5.83
C GLU A 78 -10.99 -1.21 -6.06
N VAL A 79 -10.41 -2.39 -5.76
CA VAL A 79 -8.96 -2.61 -5.81
C VAL A 79 -8.55 -3.29 -7.11
N ILE A 80 -7.68 -2.62 -7.86
CA ILE A 80 -7.00 -3.14 -9.04
C ILE A 80 -5.54 -3.39 -8.65
N GLY A 81 -5.13 -4.66 -8.64
CA GLY A 81 -3.78 -5.07 -8.28
C GLY A 81 -2.93 -5.39 -9.50
N THR A 82 -1.65 -4.99 -9.49
CA THR A 82 -0.71 -5.48 -10.50
C THR A 82 0.26 -6.51 -9.92
N VAL A 83 0.62 -7.48 -10.72
CA VAL A 83 1.57 -8.56 -10.38
C VAL A 83 2.56 -8.79 -11.50
N GLY A 84 3.70 -9.40 -11.18
CA GLY A 84 4.77 -9.66 -12.15
C GLY A 84 4.85 -11.10 -12.65
N SER A 85 3.89 -11.97 -12.30
CA SER A 85 3.85 -13.36 -12.79
C SER A 85 2.48 -13.98 -12.61
N LYS A 86 2.18 -14.99 -13.42
CA LYS A 86 0.92 -15.73 -13.36
C LYS A 86 0.67 -16.40 -11.99
N SER A 87 1.69 -16.94 -11.37
CA SER A 87 1.58 -17.57 -10.04
C SER A 87 1.14 -16.58 -8.94
N LYS A 88 1.35 -15.28 -9.14
CA LYS A 88 0.95 -14.22 -8.21
C LYS A 88 -0.47 -13.71 -8.42
N GLU A 89 -1.11 -14.03 -9.53
CA GLU A 89 -2.46 -13.56 -9.82
C GLU A 89 -3.48 -14.09 -8.82
N GLU A 90 -3.43 -15.40 -8.54
CA GLU A 90 -4.35 -16.04 -7.59
C GLU A 90 -4.15 -15.52 -6.17
N ILE A 91 -2.89 -15.24 -5.77
CA ILE A 91 -2.58 -14.64 -4.48
C ILE A 91 -3.23 -13.27 -4.37
N ALA A 92 -3.10 -12.42 -5.39
CA ALA A 92 -3.69 -11.08 -5.37
C ALA A 92 -5.23 -11.12 -5.35
N LYS A 93 -5.85 -12.02 -6.13
CA LYS A 93 -7.31 -12.22 -6.12
C LYS A 93 -7.81 -12.66 -4.74
N LYS A 94 -7.18 -13.70 -4.16
CA LYS A 94 -7.52 -14.21 -2.83
C LYS A 94 -7.42 -13.12 -1.76
N ASN A 95 -6.51 -12.17 -1.93
CA ASN A 95 -6.25 -11.09 -0.99
C ASN A 95 -6.94 -9.76 -1.35
N GLY A 96 -8.13 -9.81 -1.95
CA GLY A 96 -9.05 -8.68 -2.01
C GLY A 96 -8.94 -7.79 -3.24
N CYS A 97 -8.11 -8.15 -4.25
CA CYS A 97 -8.12 -7.47 -5.52
C CYS A 97 -9.36 -7.87 -6.33
N HIS A 98 -10.16 -6.91 -6.75
CA HIS A 98 -11.29 -7.11 -7.65
C HIS A 98 -10.82 -7.44 -9.07
N HIS A 99 -9.73 -6.79 -9.48
CA HIS A 99 -9.08 -7.01 -10.77
C HIS A 99 -7.58 -7.22 -10.56
N VAL A 100 -7.00 -8.13 -11.33
CA VAL A 100 -5.55 -8.40 -11.29
C VAL A 100 -4.97 -8.31 -12.69
N ILE A 101 -3.91 -7.53 -12.84
CA ILE A 101 -3.20 -7.31 -14.10
C ILE A 101 -1.77 -7.84 -13.98
N ASN A 102 -1.41 -8.77 -14.83
CA ASN A 102 -0.04 -9.25 -14.96
C ASN A 102 0.72 -8.35 -15.95
N TYR A 103 1.54 -7.43 -15.43
CA TYR A 103 2.28 -6.47 -16.25
C TYR A 103 3.45 -7.10 -17.03
N SER A 104 3.79 -8.38 -16.78
CA SER A 104 4.76 -9.10 -17.62
C SER A 104 4.18 -9.53 -18.98
N GLU A 105 2.86 -9.61 -19.07
CA GLU A 105 2.15 -10.07 -20.26
C GLU A 105 1.35 -8.95 -20.94
N LYS A 106 0.97 -7.92 -20.18
CA LYS A 106 0.05 -6.87 -20.64
C LYS A 106 0.52 -5.50 -20.21
N ASP A 107 0.23 -4.50 -21.02
CA ASP A 107 0.38 -3.10 -20.63
C ASP A 107 -0.68 -2.76 -19.58
N PHE A 108 -0.23 -2.45 -18.36
CA PHE A 108 -1.15 -2.23 -17.25
C PHE A 108 -2.00 -0.96 -17.42
N VAL A 109 -1.50 0.07 -18.10
CA VAL A 109 -2.25 1.32 -18.35
C VAL A 109 -3.49 1.01 -19.19
N SER A 110 -3.29 0.32 -20.33
CA SER A 110 -4.38 -0.10 -21.22
C SER A 110 -5.39 -1.02 -20.52
N GLU A 111 -4.91 -1.95 -19.66
CA GLU A 111 -5.81 -2.84 -18.92
C GLU A 111 -6.62 -2.08 -17.85
N VAL A 112 -5.99 -1.16 -17.12
CA VAL A 112 -6.70 -0.27 -16.18
C VAL A 112 -7.78 0.55 -16.92
N GLU A 113 -7.44 1.10 -18.09
CA GLU A 113 -8.39 1.88 -18.89
C GLU A 113 -9.62 1.04 -19.34
N LYS A 114 -9.43 -0.23 -19.65
CA LYS A 114 -10.54 -1.15 -19.96
C LYS A 114 -11.45 -1.41 -18.76
N ILE A 115 -10.90 -1.44 -17.54
CA ILE A 115 -11.63 -1.74 -16.31
C ILE A 115 -12.42 -0.52 -15.82
N VAL A 116 -11.75 0.63 -15.70
CA VAL A 116 -12.32 1.81 -15.02
C VAL A 116 -12.52 3.02 -15.92
N GLY A 117 -12.19 2.90 -17.21
CA GLY A 117 -12.20 4.00 -18.16
C GLY A 117 -10.92 4.85 -18.08
N LYS A 118 -10.76 5.72 -19.07
CA LYS A 118 -9.62 6.63 -19.14
C LYS A 118 -9.57 7.55 -17.93
N ASN A 119 -8.38 7.65 -17.32
CA ASN A 119 -8.19 8.46 -16.12
C ASN A 119 -9.20 8.13 -15.00
N GLY A 120 -9.42 6.84 -14.75
CA GLY A 120 -10.47 6.39 -13.83
C GLY A 120 -10.00 6.15 -12.40
N ILE A 121 -8.69 6.20 -12.09
CA ILE A 121 -8.11 5.85 -10.79
C ILE A 121 -8.09 7.06 -9.84
N ASP A 122 -8.60 6.88 -8.62
CA ASP A 122 -8.59 7.89 -7.56
C ASP A 122 -7.22 8.03 -6.92
N VAL A 123 -6.61 6.89 -6.58
CA VAL A 123 -5.30 6.83 -5.93
C VAL A 123 -4.48 5.66 -6.45
N VAL A 124 -3.19 5.92 -6.68
CA VAL A 124 -2.19 4.88 -6.95
C VAL A 124 -1.28 4.74 -5.74
N TYR A 125 -1.15 3.52 -5.23
CA TYR A 125 -0.12 3.17 -4.25
C TYR A 125 1.01 2.41 -4.96
N ASP A 126 2.15 3.05 -5.09
CA ASP A 126 3.29 2.54 -5.85
C ASP A 126 4.50 2.27 -4.95
N GLY A 127 4.79 0.99 -4.74
CA GLY A 127 5.99 0.49 -4.06
C GLY A 127 7.09 0.05 -5.04
N VAL A 128 6.83 0.10 -6.34
CA VAL A 128 7.73 -0.40 -7.40
C VAL A 128 8.70 0.70 -7.88
N GLY A 129 8.20 1.89 -8.17
CA GLY A 129 9.03 3.04 -8.51
C GLY A 129 9.20 3.28 -10.01
N ILE A 130 10.46 3.44 -10.49
CA ILE A 130 10.73 3.98 -11.82
C ILE A 130 10.00 3.25 -12.98
N LYS A 131 9.83 1.93 -12.87
CA LYS A 131 9.18 1.14 -13.93
C LYS A 131 7.67 1.38 -14.04
N THR A 132 7.02 1.79 -12.96
CA THR A 132 5.55 1.94 -12.90
C THR A 132 5.10 3.39 -12.86
N PHE A 133 5.96 4.30 -12.45
CA PHE A 133 5.63 5.69 -12.15
C PHE A 133 4.86 6.41 -13.28
N LYS A 134 5.39 6.40 -14.51
CA LYS A 134 4.77 7.13 -15.63
C LYS A 134 3.38 6.58 -15.97
N GLY A 135 3.25 5.27 -16.08
CA GLY A 135 1.95 4.65 -16.31
C GLY A 135 0.97 4.88 -15.15
N SER A 136 1.46 4.90 -13.90
CA SER A 136 0.65 5.25 -12.73
C SER A 136 0.04 6.65 -12.86
N ILE A 137 0.85 7.65 -13.25
CA ILE A 137 0.38 9.02 -13.52
C ILE A 137 -0.69 9.05 -14.62
N GLU A 138 -0.53 8.24 -15.67
CA GLU A 138 -1.48 8.17 -16.80
C GLU A 138 -2.84 7.62 -16.39
N THR A 139 -2.90 6.70 -15.44
CA THR A 139 -4.17 6.10 -14.99
C THR A 139 -4.98 7.01 -14.07
N LEU A 140 -4.34 7.98 -13.40
CA LEU A 140 -4.98 8.84 -12.41
C LEU A 140 -6.00 9.79 -13.03
N LYS A 141 -7.12 9.99 -12.36
CA LYS A 141 -8.11 11.02 -12.68
C LYS A 141 -7.60 12.42 -12.40
N ILE A 142 -8.33 13.43 -12.87
CA ILE A 142 -8.10 14.82 -12.45
C ILE A 142 -8.19 14.93 -10.93
N ARG A 143 -7.19 15.54 -10.31
CA ARG A 143 -7.00 15.66 -8.85
C ARG A 143 -6.83 14.30 -8.15
N GLY A 144 -6.43 13.26 -8.89
CA GLY A 144 -6.03 11.98 -8.32
C GLY A 144 -4.72 12.07 -7.53
N MET A 145 -4.46 11.09 -6.68
CA MET A 145 -3.26 11.06 -5.84
C MET A 145 -2.30 9.96 -6.23
N MET A 146 -1.03 10.33 -6.42
CA MET A 146 0.11 9.43 -6.56
C MET A 146 0.82 9.29 -5.23
N VAL A 147 0.78 8.10 -4.63
CA VAL A 147 1.47 7.76 -3.38
C VAL A 147 2.63 6.82 -3.70
N ALA A 148 3.83 7.39 -3.91
CA ALA A 148 5.03 6.65 -4.26
C ALA A 148 5.80 6.27 -2.99
N PHE A 149 5.43 5.17 -2.32
CA PHE A 149 6.00 4.79 -1.02
C PHE A 149 7.21 3.85 -1.11
N GLY A 150 7.54 3.32 -2.31
CA GLY A 150 8.66 2.38 -2.51
C GLY A 150 9.44 2.65 -3.81
N ASN A 151 10.48 1.85 -4.01
CA ASN A 151 11.42 1.97 -5.12
C ASN A 151 12.07 0.62 -5.48
N ALA A 152 11.28 -0.47 -5.46
CA ALA A 152 11.79 -1.82 -5.71
C ALA A 152 12.44 -1.99 -7.09
N SER A 153 12.04 -1.20 -8.10
CA SER A 153 12.65 -1.20 -9.44
C SER A 153 13.65 -0.08 -9.69
N GLY A 154 13.88 0.77 -8.71
CA GLY A 154 14.72 1.96 -8.76
C GLY A 154 13.97 3.23 -8.36
N TYR A 155 14.72 4.26 -8.05
CA TYR A 155 14.18 5.57 -7.66
C TYR A 155 13.59 6.31 -8.86
N VAL A 156 12.58 7.13 -8.57
CA VAL A 156 12.11 8.18 -9.47
C VAL A 156 12.92 9.42 -9.12
N ASP A 157 13.97 9.67 -9.89
CA ASP A 157 14.93 10.74 -9.60
C ASP A 157 14.38 12.14 -9.95
N THR A 158 13.52 12.20 -10.97
CA THR A 158 13.00 13.47 -11.49
C THR A 158 11.52 13.38 -11.78
N ILE A 159 10.77 14.38 -11.35
CA ILE A 159 9.36 14.57 -11.67
C ILE A 159 9.26 15.88 -12.44
N ASP A 160 8.76 15.83 -13.66
CA ASP A 160 8.42 17.04 -14.44
C ASP A 160 7.05 17.56 -13.97
N VAL A 161 7.08 18.59 -13.13
CA VAL A 161 5.84 19.16 -12.57
C VAL A 161 4.85 19.57 -13.64
N LYS A 162 5.34 20.12 -14.78
CA LYS A 162 4.48 20.56 -15.87
C LYS A 162 3.82 19.39 -16.59
N LYS A 163 4.57 18.33 -16.88
CA LYS A 163 4.08 17.16 -17.63
C LYS A 163 3.37 16.14 -16.75
N ASP A 164 3.96 15.84 -15.58
CA ASP A 164 3.51 14.74 -14.75
C ASP A 164 2.37 15.13 -13.80
N ILE A 165 2.36 16.38 -13.32
CA ILE A 165 1.44 16.82 -12.26
C ILE A 165 0.41 17.81 -12.77
N ASN A 166 0.85 18.88 -13.44
CA ASN A 166 -0.01 20.03 -13.78
C ASN A 166 -1.16 19.66 -14.73
N ALA A 167 -0.94 18.72 -15.68
CA ALA A 167 -1.94 18.37 -16.69
C ALA A 167 -3.28 17.90 -16.10
N LYS A 168 -3.26 17.30 -14.91
CA LYS A 168 -4.45 16.81 -14.19
C LYS A 168 -4.59 17.40 -12.79
N GLY A 169 -3.72 18.32 -12.37
CA GLY A 169 -3.70 18.88 -11.02
C GLY A 169 -3.53 17.78 -9.96
N LEU A 170 -2.61 16.85 -10.18
CA LEU A 170 -2.42 15.70 -9.32
C LEU A 170 -1.82 16.07 -7.98
N PHE A 171 -2.17 15.31 -6.95
CA PHE A 171 -1.42 15.28 -5.70
C PHE A 171 -0.32 14.23 -5.79
N PHE A 172 0.84 14.55 -5.25
CA PHE A 172 1.97 13.62 -5.17
C PHE A 172 2.55 13.63 -3.75
N THR A 173 2.80 12.43 -3.23
CA THR A 173 3.50 12.28 -1.95
C THR A 173 4.47 11.09 -2.00
N ARG A 174 5.59 11.24 -1.26
CA ARG A 174 6.59 10.19 -1.04
C ARG A 174 6.70 9.91 0.45
N PRO A 175 5.72 9.19 1.03
CA PRO A 175 5.69 8.93 2.47
C PRO A 175 6.65 7.81 2.87
N SER A 176 7.00 7.80 4.14
CA SER A 176 7.63 6.67 4.81
C SER A 176 6.97 6.47 6.19
N ILE A 177 7.11 5.29 6.76
CA ILE A 177 6.59 5.00 8.10
C ILE A 177 7.10 6.00 9.15
N ALA A 178 8.36 6.48 9.00
CA ALA A 178 8.94 7.46 9.91
C ALA A 178 8.21 8.80 9.93
N HIS A 179 7.51 9.16 8.85
CA HIS A 179 6.70 10.39 8.79
C HIS A 179 5.34 10.25 9.48
N TYR A 180 4.91 9.02 9.76
CA TYR A 180 3.60 8.70 10.32
C TYR A 180 3.67 8.04 11.70
N THR A 181 4.88 7.91 12.25
CA THR A 181 5.15 7.41 13.61
C THR A 181 6.22 8.27 14.27
N VAL A 182 6.05 9.59 14.19
CA VAL A 182 7.02 10.57 14.73
C VAL A 182 6.99 10.55 16.24
N THR A 183 5.78 10.52 16.82
CA THR A 183 5.58 10.43 18.26
C THR A 183 5.23 9.01 18.70
N ARG A 184 5.34 8.75 20.01
CA ARG A 184 4.90 7.47 20.58
C ARG A 184 3.40 7.26 20.39
N GLU A 185 2.62 8.30 20.57
CA GLU A 185 1.16 8.28 20.43
C GLU A 185 0.77 7.86 19.01
N GLU A 186 1.39 8.43 17.97
CA GLU A 186 1.16 8.03 16.59
C GLU A 186 1.53 6.57 16.31
N LEU A 187 2.64 6.08 16.89
CA LEU A 187 3.06 4.69 16.74
C LEU A 187 2.05 3.74 17.40
N VAL A 188 1.63 4.04 18.64
CA VAL A 188 0.68 3.22 19.39
C VAL A 188 -0.68 3.21 18.70
N GLU A 189 -1.23 4.37 18.35
CA GLU A 189 -2.50 4.49 17.63
C GLU A 189 -2.51 3.69 16.33
N SER A 190 -1.43 3.79 15.55
CA SER A 190 -1.30 3.05 14.29
C SER A 190 -1.24 1.54 14.52
N ALA A 191 -0.49 1.08 15.53
CA ALA A 191 -0.40 -0.33 15.87
C ALA A 191 -1.73 -0.89 16.39
N GLU A 192 -2.43 -0.15 17.25
CA GLU A 192 -3.76 -0.53 17.75
C GLU A 192 -4.76 -0.70 16.61
N LYS A 193 -4.78 0.22 15.63
CA LYS A 193 -5.63 0.10 14.43
C LYS A 193 -5.30 -1.13 13.60
N VAL A 194 -4.01 -1.49 13.49
CA VAL A 194 -3.58 -2.71 12.78
C VAL A 194 -4.07 -3.96 13.48
N PHE A 195 -3.89 -4.04 14.79
CA PHE A 195 -4.32 -5.20 15.57
C PHE A 195 -5.86 -5.31 15.61
N ASP A 196 -6.57 -4.20 15.76
CA ASP A 196 -8.03 -4.17 15.66
C ASP A 196 -8.52 -4.65 14.30
N ALA A 197 -7.91 -4.18 13.21
CA ALA A 197 -8.26 -4.60 11.87
C ALA A 197 -8.03 -6.11 11.65
N LEU A 198 -6.96 -6.68 12.21
CA LEU A 198 -6.74 -8.13 12.20
C LEU A 198 -7.82 -8.88 12.99
N LEU A 199 -8.04 -8.48 14.24
CA LEU A 199 -8.99 -9.13 15.15
C LEU A 199 -10.44 -9.02 14.67
N THR A 200 -10.78 -7.94 13.97
CA THR A 200 -12.10 -7.73 13.34
C THR A 200 -12.19 -8.26 11.90
N ASN A 201 -11.21 -9.05 11.46
CA ASN A 201 -11.17 -9.69 10.13
C ASN A 201 -11.25 -8.72 8.95
N LYS A 202 -10.71 -7.50 9.07
CA LYS A 202 -10.54 -6.60 7.92
C LYS A 202 -9.47 -7.10 6.94
N PHE A 203 -8.49 -7.83 7.47
CA PHE A 203 -7.54 -8.63 6.71
C PHE A 203 -7.14 -9.88 7.53
N LYS A 204 -6.58 -10.87 6.83
CA LYS A 204 -6.01 -12.11 7.41
C LYS A 204 -4.58 -12.27 6.92
N VAL A 205 -3.78 -13.00 7.68
CA VAL A 205 -2.40 -13.36 7.35
C VAL A 205 -2.30 -14.87 7.32
N GLU A 206 -1.71 -15.41 6.26
CA GLU A 206 -1.41 -16.84 6.08
C GLU A 206 0.10 -17.07 6.01
#